data_2330ac80eca975b0d8b06879cb6e1189
#
_entry.id   2330ac80eca975b0d8b06879cb6e1189
#
_cell.length_a   1.000
_cell.length_b   1.000
_cell.length_c   1.000
_cell.angle_alpha   90.00
_cell.angle_beta   90.00
_cell.angle_gamma   90.00
#
_symmetry.space_group_name_H-M   'P 1'
#
loop_
_entity.id
_entity.type
_entity.pdbx_description
1 polymer ?
#
loop_
_entity_poly.entity_id
_entity_poly.type
_entity_poly.pdbx_seq_one_letter_code
_entity_poly.pdbx_strand_id
1 'polypeptide(L)' 'TRRGGIETMPDTPGLAVWKAGHIGVYIGNGEVIEAMGTKYGVVKTQLEGRGWTHWLEVPGIEYA' A
#
# COMPACT_ATOMS: atom_id res chain seq x y z
N THR A 1 -7.33 14.56 -2.66
CA THR A 1 -6.68 13.24 -2.48
C THR A 1 -5.21 13.45 -2.12
N ARG A 2 -4.82 12.97 -0.95
CA ARG A 2 -3.44 13.09 -0.49
C ARG A 2 -2.59 11.97 -1.07
N ARG A 3 -1.32 12.30 -1.35
CA ARG A 3 -0.34 11.33 -1.83
C ARG A 3 1.08 11.86 -1.57
N GLY A 4 2.04 10.98 -1.67
CA GLY A 4 3.43 11.36 -1.50
C GLY A 4 4.39 10.20 -1.66
N GLY A 5 5.65 10.45 -1.40
CA GLY A 5 6.66 9.41 -1.36
C GLY A 5 6.44 8.48 -0.17
N ILE A 6 6.86 7.24 -0.31
CA ILE A 6 6.58 6.22 0.71
C ILE A 6 7.14 6.60 2.08
N GLU A 7 8.23 7.34 2.12
CA GLU A 7 8.85 7.78 3.38
C GLU A 7 8.00 8.77 4.17
N THR A 8 6.98 9.34 3.51
CA THR A 8 6.07 10.30 4.15
C THR A 8 4.71 9.70 4.49
N MET A 9 4.51 8.40 4.23
CA MET A 9 3.20 7.77 4.41
C MET A 9 2.77 7.78 5.88
N PRO A 10 1.56 8.31 6.19
CA PRO A 10 1.01 8.17 7.53
C PRO A 10 0.64 6.71 7.80
N ASP A 11 0.62 6.33 9.08
CA ASP A 11 0.24 4.97 9.49
C ASP A 11 -1.29 4.85 9.52
N THR A 12 -1.88 4.88 8.34
CA THR A 12 -3.33 4.89 8.16
C THR A 12 -3.77 3.71 7.30
N PRO A 13 -4.50 2.74 7.86
CA PRO A 13 -5.01 1.61 7.07
C PRO A 13 -5.90 2.07 5.92
N GLY A 14 -5.82 1.40 4.80
CA GLY A 14 -6.62 1.69 3.62
C GLY A 14 -5.92 2.53 2.57
N LEU A 15 -4.72 3.04 2.85
CA LEU A 15 -3.94 3.75 1.85
C LEU A 15 -3.40 2.79 0.80
N ALA A 16 -3.39 3.23 -0.46
CA ALA A 16 -2.73 2.46 -1.50
C ALA A 16 -1.23 2.73 -1.46
N VAL A 17 -0.44 1.70 -1.71
CA VAL A 17 1.00 1.82 -1.91
C VAL A 17 1.34 1.36 -3.31
N TRP A 18 2.35 1.98 -3.90
CA TRP A 18 2.58 1.84 -5.32
C TRP A 18 4.08 1.80 -5.63
N LYS A 19 4.42 1.00 -6.62
CA LYS A 19 5.73 0.98 -7.26
C LYS A 19 5.52 0.63 -8.73
N ALA A 20 6.55 0.78 -9.55
CA ALA A 20 6.41 0.55 -11.00
C ALA A 20 5.81 -0.85 -11.26
N GLY A 21 4.64 -0.86 -11.93
CA GLY A 21 3.95 -2.09 -12.32
C GLY A 21 3.26 -2.84 -11.20
N HIS A 22 3.13 -2.27 -9.99
CA HIS A 22 2.54 -3.00 -8.88
C HIS A 22 1.89 -2.08 -7.86
N ILE A 23 0.80 -2.53 -7.25
CA ILE A 23 0.06 -1.78 -6.25
C ILE A 23 -0.36 -2.71 -5.12
N GLY A 24 -0.46 -2.17 -3.91
CA GLY A 24 -0.96 -2.89 -2.75
C GLY A 24 -1.81 -1.97 -1.88
N VAL A 25 -2.35 -2.53 -0.80
CA VAL A 25 -3.14 -1.78 0.18
C VAL A 25 -2.48 -1.91 1.54
N TYR A 26 -2.15 -0.78 2.14
CA TYR A 26 -1.60 -0.75 3.50
C TYR A 26 -2.72 -1.04 4.50
N ILE A 27 -2.50 -1.98 5.41
CA ILE A 27 -3.52 -2.38 6.38
C ILE A 27 -3.16 -2.01 7.83
N GLY A 28 -2.12 -1.20 8.00
CA GLY A 28 -1.64 -0.83 9.34
C GLY A 28 -0.57 -1.78 9.85
N ASN A 29 0.05 -1.42 10.96
CA ASN A 29 1.09 -2.22 11.62
C ASN A 29 2.25 -2.63 10.73
N GLY A 30 2.56 -1.81 9.72
CA GLY A 30 3.64 -2.10 8.78
C GLY A 30 3.35 -3.24 7.81
N GLU A 31 2.07 -3.55 7.55
CA GLU A 31 1.66 -4.66 6.69
C GLU A 31 0.90 -4.18 5.48
N VAL A 32 1.04 -4.94 4.38
CA VAL A 32 0.41 -4.63 3.10
C VAL A 32 -0.25 -5.89 2.55
N ILE A 33 -1.43 -5.73 1.95
CA ILE A 33 -2.07 -6.77 1.15
C ILE A 33 -1.76 -6.48 -0.31
N GLU A 34 -1.23 -7.47 -1.01
CA GLU A 34 -0.89 -7.29 -2.42
C GLU A 34 -1.23 -8.54 -3.23
N ALA A 35 -1.58 -8.33 -4.50
CA ALA A 35 -1.86 -9.43 -5.43
C ALA A 35 -0.54 -9.86 -6.06
N MET A 36 -0.15 -11.11 -5.83
CA MET A 36 1.14 -11.65 -6.26
C MET A 36 1.01 -12.55 -7.50
N GLY A 37 -0.06 -12.37 -8.28
CA GLY A 37 -0.31 -13.13 -9.49
C GLY A 37 -1.07 -14.41 -9.21
N THR A 38 -1.38 -15.16 -10.30
CA THR A 38 -2.25 -16.33 -10.20
C THR A 38 -1.66 -17.46 -9.36
N LYS A 39 -0.33 -17.56 -9.31
CA LYS A 39 0.34 -18.63 -8.56
C LYS A 39 0.23 -18.43 -7.05
N TYR A 40 0.35 -17.20 -6.58
CA TYR A 40 0.39 -16.90 -5.15
C TYR A 40 -0.87 -16.25 -4.63
N GLY A 41 -1.71 -15.70 -5.52
CA GLY A 41 -2.94 -15.02 -5.14
C GLY A 41 -2.70 -13.73 -4.38
N VAL A 42 -3.60 -13.44 -3.45
CA VAL A 42 -3.52 -12.26 -2.59
C VAL A 42 -2.79 -12.65 -1.31
N VAL A 43 -1.74 -11.92 -0.97
CA VAL A 43 -0.89 -12.24 0.19
C VAL A 43 -0.68 -11.01 1.06
N LYS A 44 -0.38 -11.25 2.33
CA LYS A 44 0.01 -10.21 3.27
C LYS A 44 1.53 -10.21 3.37
N THR A 45 2.12 -9.01 3.20
CA THR A 45 3.56 -8.82 3.24
C THR A 45 3.92 -7.68 4.18
N GLN A 46 5.20 -7.55 4.48
CA GLN A 46 5.68 -6.40 5.25
C GLN A 46 5.84 -5.20 4.32
N LEU A 47 5.50 -4.02 4.82
CA LEU A 47 5.69 -2.78 4.07
C LEU A 47 7.15 -2.56 3.70
N GLU A 48 8.05 -2.79 4.65
CA GLU A 48 9.48 -2.61 4.44
C GLU A 48 10.06 -3.75 3.60
N GLY A 49 11.06 -3.43 2.79
CA GLY A 49 11.78 -4.41 1.99
C GLY A 49 11.13 -4.79 0.69
N ARG A 50 10.00 -4.21 0.35
CA ARG A 50 9.28 -4.48 -0.90
C ARG A 50 9.55 -3.46 -2.00
N GLY A 51 10.24 -2.35 -1.67
CA GLY A 51 10.57 -1.34 -2.66
C GLY A 51 9.43 -0.42 -3.05
N TRP A 52 8.41 -0.29 -2.20
CA TRP A 52 7.33 0.66 -2.45
C TRP A 52 7.90 2.07 -2.58
N THR A 53 7.38 2.85 -3.55
CA THR A 53 7.91 4.17 -3.84
C THR A 53 6.96 5.30 -3.43
N HIS A 54 5.65 5.06 -3.50
CA HIS A 54 4.64 6.10 -3.27
C HIS A 54 3.46 5.54 -2.50
N TRP A 55 2.68 6.45 -1.92
CA TRP A 55 1.39 6.16 -1.32
C TRP A 55 0.36 7.16 -1.80
N LEU A 56 -0.92 6.78 -1.74
CA LEU A 56 -2.02 7.70 -2.04
C LEU A 56 -3.29 7.29 -1.30
N GLU A 57 -4.15 8.30 -1.04
CA GLU A 57 -5.50 8.05 -0.57
C GLU A 57 -6.36 7.56 -1.74
N VAL A 58 -7.17 6.54 -1.49
CA VAL A 58 -8.08 6.02 -2.50
C VAL A 58 -9.32 6.90 -2.53
N PRO A 59 -9.69 7.47 -3.69
CA PRO A 59 -10.90 8.29 -3.79
C PRO A 59 -12.14 7.51 -3.35
N GLY A 60 -13.00 8.16 -2.57
CA GLY A 60 -14.22 7.54 -2.08
C GLY A 60 -14.11 6.85 -0.74
N ILE A 61 -12.90 6.69 -0.21
CA ILE A 61 -12.70 6.18 1.16
C ILE A 61 -12.55 7.35 2.12
N GLU A 62 -13.29 7.31 3.23
CA GLU A 62 -13.11 8.29 4.29
C GLU A 62 -12.04 7.81 5.26
N TYR A 63 -11.02 8.62 5.44
CA TYR A 63 -9.93 8.33 6.37
C TYR A 63 -10.13 9.13 7.65
N ALA A 64 -10.00 8.47 8.78
CA ALA A 64 -10.17 9.08 10.09
C ALA A 64 -9.03 10.05 10.44
#